data_de47e4d42e0896b35c13b7c5a95a4d54
#
_entry.id   de47e4d42e0896b35c13b7c5a95a4d54
#
_cell.length_a   1.000
_cell.length_b   1.000
_cell.length_c   1.000
_cell.angle_alpha   90.00
_cell.angle_beta   90.00
_cell.angle_gamma   90.00
#
_symmetry.space_group_name_H-M   'P 1'
#
loop_
_entity.id
_entity.type
_entity.pdbx_description
1 polymer ?
#
loop_
_entity_poly.entity_id
_entity_poly.type
_entity_poly.pdbx_seq_one_letter_code
_entity_poly.pdbx_strand_id
1 'polypeptide(L)'
;MKKFIISIDAGTTSNRSILFDLNGKPVFSSQKEFTQYFPKNGWVEHDPDEIWKTTIKTLKDVIKKVKRLKGEVLTIGITNQRETTVLWDKQSGKPIYNATVSYTHLTLPTKRIV
;
A
#
# COMPACT_ATOMS: atom_id res chain seq x y z
N MET A 1 -12.04 -22.66 -15.27
CA MET A 1 -11.26 -22.05 -14.19
C MET A 1 -11.89 -20.74 -13.79
N LYS A 2 -12.05 -20.51 -12.49
CA LYS A 2 -12.61 -19.26 -11.99
C LYS A 2 -11.63 -18.13 -12.21
N LYS A 3 -12.14 -16.96 -12.59
CA LYS A 3 -11.32 -15.80 -12.89
C LYS A 3 -11.59 -14.71 -11.89
N PHE A 4 -10.51 -14.03 -11.47
CA PHE A 4 -10.55 -13.03 -10.43
C PHE A 4 -9.75 -11.80 -10.80
N ILE A 5 -10.03 -10.72 -10.11
CA ILE A 5 -9.28 -9.47 -10.17
C ILE A 5 -8.83 -9.15 -8.75
N ILE A 6 -7.58 -8.73 -8.60
CA ILE A 6 -7.06 -8.29 -7.30
C ILE A 6 -6.93 -6.78 -7.30
N SER A 7 -7.36 -6.12 -6.22
CA SER A 7 -7.02 -4.72 -6.00
C SER A 7 -6.08 -4.61 -4.82
N ILE A 8 -5.06 -3.77 -4.96
CA ILE A 8 -4.15 -3.42 -3.88
C ILE A 8 -4.47 -1.98 -3.48
N ASP A 9 -4.94 -1.81 -2.25
CA ASP A 9 -5.31 -0.52 -1.72
C ASP A 9 -4.22 -0.08 -0.73
N ALA A 10 -3.35 0.80 -1.17
CA ALA A 10 -2.29 1.34 -0.34
C ALA A 10 -2.84 2.54 0.43
N GLY A 11 -3.15 2.32 1.70
CA GLY A 11 -3.67 3.36 2.57
C GLY A 11 -2.59 4.05 3.38
N THR A 12 -2.98 4.97 4.23
CA THR A 12 -2.05 5.73 5.09
C THR A 12 -1.80 5.06 6.43
N THR A 13 -2.57 4.04 6.78
CA THR A 13 -2.40 3.30 8.05
C THR A 13 -2.16 1.82 7.83
N SER A 14 -2.60 1.32 6.68
CA SER A 14 -2.52 -0.11 6.37
C SER A 14 -2.56 -0.33 4.87
N ASN A 15 -2.12 -1.50 4.45
CA ASN A 15 -2.29 -1.98 3.10
C ASN A 15 -3.34 -3.08 3.08
N ARG A 16 -4.12 -3.13 2.02
CA ARG A 16 -5.16 -4.14 1.84
C ARG A 16 -5.10 -4.68 0.42
N SER A 17 -5.20 -6.01 0.29
CA SER A 17 -5.42 -6.65 -1.00
C SER A 17 -6.78 -7.32 -0.97
N ILE A 18 -7.56 -7.12 -2.02
CA ILE A 18 -8.93 -7.62 -2.11
C ILE A 18 -9.07 -8.45 -3.37
N LEU A 19 -9.67 -9.62 -3.23
CA LEU A 19 -9.98 -10.51 -4.34
C LEU A 19 -11.43 -10.31 -4.77
N PHE A 20 -11.65 -9.94 -6.02
CA PHE A 20 -12.98 -9.77 -6.59
C PHE A 20 -13.25 -10.84 -7.65
N ASP A 21 -14.50 -11.30 -7.73
CA ASP A 21 -14.95 -12.06 -8.89
C ASP A 21 -15.23 -11.10 -10.07
N LEU A 22 -15.58 -11.63 -11.21
CA LEU A 22 -15.84 -10.81 -12.40
C LEU A 22 -17.12 -9.99 -12.31
N ASN A 23 -17.97 -10.26 -11.33
CA ASN A 23 -19.18 -9.47 -11.08
C ASN A 23 -18.89 -8.30 -10.14
N GLY A 24 -17.65 -8.13 -9.71
CA GLY A 24 -17.27 -7.07 -8.80
C GLY A 24 -17.55 -7.37 -7.33
N LYS A 25 -17.86 -8.63 -7.02
CA LYS A 25 -18.12 -9.02 -5.63
C LYS A 25 -16.82 -9.36 -4.92
N PRO A 26 -16.56 -8.78 -3.73
CA PRO A 26 -15.38 -9.17 -2.96
C PRO A 26 -15.54 -10.58 -2.41
N VAL A 27 -14.53 -11.41 -2.66
CA VAL A 27 -14.52 -12.82 -2.27
C VAL A 27 -13.64 -13.04 -1.05
N PHE A 28 -12.55 -12.29 -0.94
CA PHE A 28 -11.59 -12.43 0.14
C PHE A 28 -10.77 -11.15 0.24
N SER A 29 -10.28 -10.84 1.44
CA SER A 29 -9.37 -9.72 1.60
C SER A 29 -8.35 -10.03 2.69
N SER A 30 -7.19 -9.37 2.59
CA SER A 30 -6.15 -9.39 3.60
C SER A 30 -5.68 -7.98 3.84
N GLN A 31 -5.52 -7.60 5.09
CA GLN A 31 -5.10 -6.26 5.49
C GLN A 31 -4.00 -6.36 6.54
N LYS A 32 -3.03 -5.45 6.44
CA LYS A 32 -1.93 -5.39 7.38
C LYS A 32 -1.60 -3.94 7.68
N GLU A 33 -1.58 -3.59 8.95
CA GLU A 33 -1.18 -2.27 9.39
C GLU A 33 0.34 -2.14 9.34
N PHE A 34 0.82 -0.91 9.17
CA PHE A 34 2.24 -0.59 9.28
C PHE A 34 2.44 0.54 10.29
N THR A 35 3.67 0.66 10.79
CA THR A 35 4.00 1.57 11.88
C THR A 35 3.87 3.02 11.43
N GLN A 36 3.29 3.83 12.29
CA GLN A 36 3.22 5.29 12.14
C GLN A 36 4.32 5.90 13.00
N TYR A 37 5.16 6.72 12.41
CA TYR A 37 6.22 7.41 13.14
C TYR A 37 5.86 8.89 13.27
N PHE A 38 6.04 9.43 14.46
CA PHE A 38 5.71 10.82 14.77
C PHE A 38 6.97 11.53 15.30
N PRO A 39 7.93 11.86 14.41
CA PRO A 39 9.19 12.44 14.86
C PRO A 39 9.03 13.81 15.51
N LYS A 40 7.99 14.53 15.12
CA LYS A 40 7.64 15.84 15.71
C LYS A 40 6.12 15.97 15.74
N ASN A 41 5.64 16.88 16.58
CA ASN A 41 4.22 17.14 16.68
C ASN A 41 3.63 17.51 15.31
N GLY A 42 2.61 16.81 14.90
CA GLY A 42 1.96 17.02 13.61
C GLY A 42 2.66 16.40 12.41
N TRP A 43 3.81 15.75 12.59
CA TRP A 43 4.53 15.07 11.53
C TRP A 43 4.19 13.60 11.53
N VAL A 44 4.03 13.04 10.33
CA VAL A 44 3.79 11.59 10.17
C VAL A 44 4.75 11.05 9.14
N GLU A 45 5.41 9.96 9.47
CA GLU A 45 6.33 9.27 8.57
C GLU A 45 6.06 7.79 8.56
N HIS A 46 6.41 7.15 7.45
CA HIS A 46 6.32 5.70 7.28
C HIS A 46 7.65 5.15 6.79
N ASP A 47 7.93 3.91 7.15
CA ASP A 47 9.09 3.19 6.61
C ASP A 47 8.69 2.58 5.25
N PRO A 48 9.31 3.00 4.13
CA PRO A 48 8.97 2.45 2.81
C PRO A 48 9.16 0.93 2.72
N ASP A 49 10.14 0.38 3.41
CA ASP A 49 10.35 -1.06 3.40
C ASP A 49 9.23 -1.79 4.11
N GLU A 50 8.70 -1.23 5.18
CA GLU A 50 7.54 -1.79 5.88
C GLU A 50 6.29 -1.71 5.01
N ILE A 51 6.10 -0.62 4.28
CA ILE A 51 5.00 -0.49 3.32
C ILE A 51 5.09 -1.61 2.28
N TRP A 52 6.28 -1.83 1.74
CA TRP A 52 6.50 -2.90 0.76
C TRP A 52 6.22 -4.27 1.33
N LYS A 53 6.76 -4.57 2.51
CA LYS A 53 6.57 -5.87 3.15
C LYS A 53 5.11 -6.16 3.45
N THR A 54 4.36 -5.17 3.94
CA THR A 54 2.94 -5.35 4.24
C THR A 54 2.12 -5.51 2.96
N THR A 55 2.48 -4.80 1.90
CA THR A 55 1.83 -4.95 0.59
C THR A 55 2.01 -6.37 0.06
N ILE A 56 3.24 -6.87 0.08
CA ILE A 56 3.55 -8.22 -0.41
C ILE A 56 2.86 -9.28 0.47
N LYS A 57 2.83 -9.07 1.78
CA LYS A 57 2.16 -10.01 2.68
C LYS A 57 0.68 -10.16 2.35
N THR A 58 -0.02 -9.04 2.19
CA THR A 58 -1.45 -9.09 1.88
C THR A 58 -1.71 -9.69 0.49
N LEU A 59 -0.86 -9.36 -0.49
CA LEU A 59 -0.96 -9.92 -1.83
C LEU A 59 -0.75 -11.43 -1.82
N LYS A 60 0.24 -11.92 -1.10
CA LYS A 60 0.50 -13.36 -0.97
C LYS A 60 -0.68 -14.09 -0.34
N ASP A 61 -1.31 -13.51 0.67
CA ASP A 61 -2.49 -14.10 1.30
C ASP A 61 -3.62 -14.29 0.29
N VAL A 62 -3.85 -13.26 -0.54
CA VAL A 62 -4.90 -13.30 -1.56
C VAL A 62 -4.57 -14.32 -2.65
N ILE A 63 -3.31 -14.38 -3.08
CA ILE A 63 -2.87 -15.36 -4.08
C ILE A 63 -3.05 -16.79 -3.58
N LYS A 64 -2.77 -17.04 -2.30
CA LYS A 64 -3.02 -18.35 -1.71
C LYS A 64 -4.50 -18.73 -1.79
N LYS A 65 -5.38 -17.75 -1.56
CA LYS A 65 -6.83 -17.98 -1.68
C LYS A 65 -7.23 -18.34 -3.11
N VAL A 66 -6.66 -17.63 -4.10
CA VAL A 66 -6.90 -17.93 -5.51
C VAL A 66 -6.51 -19.37 -5.83
N LYS A 67 -5.35 -19.82 -5.34
CA LYS A 67 -4.89 -21.19 -5.55
C LYS A 67 -5.83 -22.20 -4.92
N ARG A 68 -6.35 -21.93 -3.72
CA ARG A 68 -7.32 -22.82 -3.07
C ARG A 68 -8.60 -22.93 -3.86
N LEU A 69 -9.02 -21.85 -4.50
CA LEU A 69 -10.21 -21.81 -5.32
C LEU A 69 -9.97 -22.35 -6.74
N LYS A 70 -8.73 -22.75 -7.04
CA LYS A 70 -8.31 -23.20 -8.37
C LYS A 70 -8.66 -22.19 -9.45
N GLY A 71 -8.39 -20.91 -9.12
CA GLY A 71 -8.70 -19.80 -10.01
C GLY A 71 -7.46 -19.22 -10.67
N GLU A 72 -7.68 -18.19 -11.46
CA GLU A 72 -6.59 -17.40 -12.03
C GLU A 72 -6.88 -15.93 -11.88
N VAL A 73 -5.83 -15.12 -11.79
CA VAL A 73 -5.91 -13.68 -11.69
C VAL A 73 -5.74 -13.08 -13.07
N LEU A 74 -6.73 -12.30 -13.52
CA LEU A 74 -6.67 -11.65 -14.81
C LEU A 74 -5.84 -10.38 -14.78
N THR A 75 -5.95 -9.61 -13.71
CA THR A 75 -5.25 -8.36 -13.59
C THR A 75 -5.21 -7.91 -12.12
N ILE A 76 -4.33 -6.95 -11.85
CA ILE A 76 -4.20 -6.33 -10.53
C ILE A 76 -4.32 -4.83 -10.72
N GLY A 77 -5.25 -4.21 -9.98
CA GLY A 77 -5.37 -2.77 -9.91
C GLY A 77 -4.71 -2.27 -8.62
N ILE A 78 -4.09 -1.12 -8.69
CA ILE A 78 -3.38 -0.55 -7.55
C ILE A 78 -3.82 0.88 -7.32
N THR A 79 -4.16 1.21 -6.06
CA THR A 79 -4.32 2.60 -5.64
C THR A 79 -3.13 2.98 -4.78
N ASN A 80 -2.57 4.16 -5.02
CA ASN A 80 -1.40 4.60 -4.29
C ASN A 80 -1.77 5.18 -2.91
N GLN A 81 -0.78 5.27 -2.03
CA GLN A 81 -0.88 6.01 -0.79
C GLN A 81 -0.73 7.49 -1.13
N ARG A 82 -1.81 8.24 -1.01
CA ARG A 82 -1.84 9.65 -1.40
C ARG A 82 -1.05 10.51 -0.43
N GLU A 83 -0.56 11.65 -0.92
CA GLU A 83 0.13 12.67 -0.14
C GLU A 83 1.32 12.12 0.64
N THR A 84 2.01 11.15 0.05
CA THR A 84 3.18 10.50 0.65
C THR A 84 4.33 10.56 -0.33
N THR A 85 5.48 11.05 0.12
CA THR A 85 6.67 11.19 -0.70
C THR A 85 7.75 10.22 -0.23
N VAL A 86 8.30 9.46 -1.18
CA VAL A 86 9.41 8.53 -0.92
C VAL A 86 10.60 8.94 -1.78
N LEU A 87 11.76 9.03 -1.15
CA LEU A 87 13.02 9.26 -1.84
C LEU A 87 13.92 8.05 -1.64
N TRP A 88 14.55 7.59 -2.71
CA TRP A 88 15.45 6.44 -2.62
C TRP A 88 16.70 6.66 -3.44
N ASP A 89 17.75 5.93 -3.09
CA ASP A 89 19.01 5.97 -3.81
C ASP A 89 18.83 5.28 -5.16
N LYS A 90 19.19 5.97 -6.23
CA LYS A 90 19.00 5.47 -7.59
C LYS A 90 19.79 4.18 -7.85
N GLN A 91 20.97 4.04 -7.27
CA GLN A 91 21.84 2.89 -7.52
C GLN A 91 21.48 1.68 -6.65
N SER A 92 21.28 1.90 -5.34
CA SER A 92 21.01 0.82 -4.42
C SER A 92 19.52 0.47 -4.32
N GLY A 93 18.64 1.39 -4.69
CA GLY A 93 17.20 1.23 -4.53
C GLY A 93 16.73 1.37 -3.08
N LYS A 94 17.63 1.72 -2.16
CA LYS A 94 17.27 1.84 -0.75
C LYS A 94 16.69 3.21 -0.44
N PRO A 95 15.68 3.27 0.45
CA PRO A 95 15.15 4.56 0.89
C PRO A 95 16.22 5.39 1.58
N ILE A 96 16.27 6.67 1.25
CA ILE A 96 17.20 7.61 1.90
C ILE A 96 16.68 7.99 3.28
N TYR A 97 15.37 8.08 3.41
CA TYR A 97 14.70 8.50 4.62
C TYR A 97 13.30 7.89 4.63
N ASN A 98 12.62 7.97 5.78
CA ASN A 98 11.22 7.54 5.88
C ASN A 98 10.34 8.34 4.92
N ALA A 99 9.26 7.70 4.45
CA ALA A 99 8.28 8.39 3.63
C ALA A 99 7.56 9.45 4.46
N THR A 100 7.51 10.66 3.95
CA THR A 100 6.85 11.78 4.62
C THR A 100 5.41 11.86 4.15
N VAL A 101 4.48 11.86 5.11
CA VAL A 101 3.04 11.95 4.83
C VAL A 101 2.57 13.39 5.04
N SER A 102 1.87 13.93 4.05
CA SER A 102 1.40 15.30 4.04
C SER A 102 -0.09 15.34 4.39
N TYR A 103 -0.43 15.81 5.58
CA TYR A 103 -1.82 16.04 5.99
C TYR A 103 -2.18 17.52 5.86
N THR A 104 -3.47 17.83 5.92
CA THR A 104 -3.96 19.18 5.72
C THR A 104 -3.26 20.20 6.63
N HIS A 105 -3.06 19.87 7.89
CA HIS A 105 -2.41 20.77 8.84
C HIS A 105 -0.91 20.89 8.61
N LEU A 106 -0.31 20.01 7.81
CA LEU A 106 1.12 20.06 7.48
C LEU A 106 1.39 20.67 6.11
N THR A 107 0.36 20.86 5.29
CA THR A 107 0.56 21.26 3.90
C THR A 107 0.91 22.71 3.70
N LEU A 108 0.49 23.60 4.62
CA LEU A 108 0.75 25.03 4.46
C LEU A 108 2.22 25.36 4.35
N PRO A 109 3.09 24.90 5.26
CA PRO A 109 4.53 25.17 5.13
C PRO A 109 5.14 24.50 3.90
N THR A 110 4.77 23.27 3.61
CA THR A 110 5.36 22.49 2.52
C THR A 110 5.01 23.05 1.14
N LYS A 111 3.84 23.60 0.98
CA LYS A 111 3.44 24.22 -0.29
C LYS A 111 4.32 25.39 -0.69
N ARG A 112 4.93 26.03 0.26
CA ARG A 112 5.82 27.18 0.00
C ARG A 112 7.23 26.76 -0.37
N ILE A 113 7.61 25.57 0.03
CA ILE A 113 8.94 25.02 -0.23
C ILE A 113 8.99 24.41 -1.63
N VAL A 114 7.91 23.79 -2.01
CA VAL A 114 7.78 23.17 -3.30
C VAL A 114 7.26 24.16 -4.34
#